data_ac581c675bc55d96e89e96479cc2890e
#
_entry.id   ac581c675bc55d96e89e96479cc2890e
#
_cell.length_a   1.000
_cell.length_b   1.000
_cell.length_c   1.000
_cell.angle_alpha   90.00
_cell.angle_beta   90.00
_cell.angle_gamma   90.00
#
_symmetry.space_group_name_H-M   'P 1'
#
loop_
_entity.id
_entity.type
_entity.pdbx_description
1 polymer ?
#
loop_
_entity_poly.entity_id
_entity_poly.type
_entity_poly.pdbx_seq_one_letter_code
_entity_poly.pdbx_strand_id
1 'polypeptide(L)'
;MKVRDSGMPDKVLWESFFEPTEILELLSLPVSGDIVDFGCGYGTFTLTAATLTRGTVYGIDIDPEMVRTTARGAQEAGLSNVRAVERNFVTAGAGVPAGSCSYAMLFNILHAEDALGLLRKAHEVLRPGGLVAVIHWVAESDTPRGPPVEVRPTPQQCQQWMQAAGFDVAGPIVQLPPYHYGLVGRRPDA
;
A
#
# COMPACT_ATOMS: atom_id res chain seq x y z
N MET A 1 19.55 -3.74 2.74
CA MET A 1 18.68 -3.55 3.92
C MET A 1 17.91 -4.83 4.12
N LYS A 2 18.03 -5.50 5.25
CA LYS A 2 17.11 -6.61 5.55
C LYS A 2 15.72 -5.98 5.64
N VAL A 3 14.80 -6.43 4.78
CA VAL A 3 13.37 -6.20 5.04
C VAL A 3 13.16 -6.77 6.44
N ARG A 4 12.77 -5.93 7.39
CA ARG A 4 12.39 -6.42 8.72
C ARG A 4 11.35 -7.49 8.48
N ASP A 5 11.48 -8.59 9.21
CA ASP A 5 10.54 -9.71 9.12
C ASP A 5 9.12 -9.14 9.26
N SER A 6 8.40 -9.13 8.14
CA SER A 6 7.05 -8.56 8.09
C SER A 6 6.05 -9.39 8.88
N GLY A 7 6.45 -10.58 9.31
CA GLY A 7 5.54 -11.56 9.91
C GLY A 7 4.39 -11.93 8.99
N MET A 8 4.55 -11.73 7.68
CA MET A 8 3.53 -12.02 6.68
C MET A 8 3.19 -13.51 6.70
N PRO A 9 1.93 -13.89 6.90
CA PRO A 9 1.50 -15.28 6.90
C PRO A 9 1.52 -15.87 5.48
N ASP A 10 1.22 -17.17 5.36
CA ASP A 10 0.91 -17.75 4.06
C ASP A 10 -0.29 -17.04 3.40
N LYS A 11 -0.40 -17.21 2.07
CA LYS A 11 -1.39 -16.48 1.26
C LYS A 11 -2.83 -16.67 1.74
N VAL A 12 -3.22 -17.90 2.10
CA VAL A 12 -4.61 -18.22 2.48
C VAL A 12 -5.00 -17.49 3.78
N LEU A 13 -4.11 -17.55 4.76
CA LEU A 13 -4.35 -16.85 6.03
C LEU A 13 -4.30 -15.32 5.83
N TRP A 14 -3.37 -14.82 4.99
CA TRP A 14 -3.30 -13.39 4.66
C TRP A 14 -4.60 -12.89 4.06
N GLU A 15 -5.09 -13.56 3.03
CA GLU A 15 -6.31 -13.16 2.32
C GLU A 15 -7.55 -13.24 3.22
N SER A 16 -7.56 -14.11 4.23
CA SER A 16 -8.69 -14.21 5.17
C SER A 16 -8.86 -13.01 6.12
N PHE A 17 -7.89 -12.10 6.16
CA PHE A 17 -7.98 -10.90 6.99
C PHE A 17 -8.68 -9.73 6.30
N PHE A 18 -8.96 -9.82 5.00
CA PHE A 18 -9.40 -8.66 4.22
C PHE A 18 -10.57 -8.98 3.32
N GLU A 19 -11.43 -7.97 3.15
CA GLU A 19 -12.36 -7.83 2.04
C GLU A 19 -11.82 -6.72 1.11
N PRO A 20 -10.90 -7.05 0.17
CA PRO A 20 -10.09 -6.04 -0.50
C PRO A 20 -10.90 -5.01 -1.29
N THR A 21 -12.02 -5.42 -1.90
CA THR A 21 -12.91 -4.51 -2.64
C THR A 21 -13.51 -3.45 -1.72
N GLU A 22 -14.13 -3.88 -0.62
CA GLU A 22 -14.73 -2.98 0.36
C GLU A 22 -13.69 -2.03 0.98
N ILE A 23 -12.52 -2.57 1.32
CA ILE A 23 -11.42 -1.79 1.89
C ILE A 23 -10.94 -0.71 0.91
N LEU A 24 -10.74 -1.04 -0.36
CA LEU A 24 -10.29 -0.07 -1.36
C LEU A 24 -11.35 1.02 -1.62
N GLU A 25 -12.62 0.69 -1.56
CA GLU A 25 -13.72 1.66 -1.64
C GLU A 25 -13.72 2.60 -0.41
N LEU A 26 -13.61 2.04 0.80
CA LEU A 26 -13.51 2.80 2.05
C LEU A 26 -12.29 3.73 2.06
N LEU A 27 -11.18 3.32 1.45
CA LEU A 27 -9.96 4.11 1.31
C LEU A 27 -9.93 4.98 0.04
N SER A 28 -11.08 5.19 -0.59
CA SER A 28 -11.28 6.15 -1.69
C SER A 28 -10.45 5.84 -2.96
N LEU A 29 -10.31 4.56 -3.32
CA LEU A 29 -9.64 4.18 -4.56
C LEU A 29 -10.34 4.83 -5.78
N PRO A 30 -9.62 5.56 -6.66
CA PRO A 30 -10.23 6.23 -7.80
C PRO A 30 -10.54 5.24 -8.93
N VAL A 31 -11.63 5.46 -9.64
CA VAL A 31 -12.03 4.66 -10.82
C VAL A 31 -11.13 4.89 -12.04
N SER A 32 -10.22 5.87 -12.00
CA SER A 32 -9.34 6.23 -13.12
C SER A 32 -8.03 6.83 -12.66
N GLY A 33 -7.01 6.69 -13.52
CA GLY A 33 -5.64 7.13 -13.26
C GLY A 33 -4.77 5.99 -12.73
N ASP A 34 -3.47 6.12 -12.94
CA ASP A 34 -2.53 5.08 -12.56
C ASP A 34 -2.36 4.99 -11.05
N ILE A 35 -2.11 3.77 -10.59
CA ILE A 35 -1.98 3.41 -9.18
C ILE A 35 -0.62 2.75 -8.97
N VAL A 36 0.01 3.02 -7.83
CA VAL A 36 1.21 2.31 -7.39
C VAL A 36 0.97 1.63 -6.05
N ASP A 37 1.35 0.36 -5.95
CA ASP A 37 1.28 -0.47 -4.74
C ASP A 37 2.71 -0.79 -4.29
N PHE A 38 3.14 -0.19 -3.20
CA PHE A 38 4.46 -0.38 -2.60
C PHE A 38 4.47 -1.61 -1.70
N GLY A 39 5.18 -2.65 -2.11
CA GLY A 39 5.18 -3.94 -1.43
C GLY A 39 3.94 -4.75 -1.76
N CYS A 40 3.72 -5.07 -3.04
CA CYS A 40 2.49 -5.72 -3.51
C CYS A 40 2.25 -7.13 -2.94
N GLY A 41 3.28 -7.79 -2.41
CA GLY A 41 3.17 -9.10 -1.81
C GLY A 41 2.51 -10.13 -2.74
N TYR A 42 1.49 -10.79 -2.26
CA TYR A 42 0.71 -11.78 -3.04
C TYR A 42 -0.20 -11.17 -4.12
N GLY A 43 -0.26 -9.84 -4.21
CA GLY A 43 -1.11 -9.13 -5.16
C GLY A 43 -2.55 -8.92 -4.69
N THR A 44 -2.87 -9.22 -3.44
CA THR A 44 -4.23 -9.14 -2.90
C THR A 44 -4.91 -7.81 -3.20
N PHE A 45 -4.24 -6.69 -2.95
CA PHE A 45 -4.78 -5.35 -3.23
C PHE A 45 -4.46 -4.87 -4.64
N THR A 46 -3.29 -5.21 -5.19
CA THR A 46 -2.91 -4.88 -6.57
C THR A 46 -3.92 -5.41 -7.59
N LEU A 47 -4.27 -6.71 -7.48
CA LEU A 47 -5.19 -7.36 -8.43
C LEU A 47 -6.61 -6.81 -8.26
N THR A 48 -7.07 -6.63 -7.03
CA THR A 48 -8.38 -6.04 -6.76
C THR A 48 -8.46 -4.60 -7.26
N ALA A 49 -7.45 -3.77 -7.01
CA ALA A 49 -7.39 -2.40 -7.54
C ALA A 49 -7.49 -2.39 -9.08
N ALA A 50 -6.84 -3.35 -9.74
CA ALA A 50 -6.88 -3.45 -11.20
C ALA A 50 -8.27 -3.79 -11.76
N THR A 51 -9.15 -4.44 -10.99
CA THR A 51 -10.55 -4.65 -11.40
C THR A 51 -11.41 -3.41 -11.22
N LEU A 52 -11.03 -2.52 -10.30
CA LEU A 52 -11.82 -1.34 -9.91
C LEU A 52 -11.42 -0.07 -10.66
N THR A 53 -10.19 -0.01 -11.21
CA THR A 53 -9.70 1.18 -11.92
C THR A 53 -9.56 0.93 -13.42
N ARG A 54 -9.62 2.01 -14.21
CA ARG A 54 -9.30 2.01 -15.64
C ARG A 54 -7.82 2.31 -15.92
N GLY A 55 -7.07 2.72 -14.90
CA GLY A 55 -5.65 3.01 -15.01
C GLY A 55 -4.77 1.77 -14.89
N THR A 56 -3.47 1.95 -15.08
CA THR A 56 -2.47 0.91 -14.84
C THR A 56 -2.20 0.81 -13.34
N VAL A 57 -2.11 -0.41 -12.82
CA VAL A 57 -1.70 -0.69 -11.44
C VAL A 57 -0.28 -1.26 -11.44
N TYR A 58 0.64 -0.50 -10.88
CA TYR A 58 2.04 -0.89 -10.71
C TYR A 58 2.20 -1.56 -9.33
N GLY A 59 2.29 -2.89 -9.31
CA GLY A 59 2.64 -3.64 -8.10
C GLY A 59 4.16 -3.79 -8.02
N ILE A 60 4.78 -3.15 -7.04
CA ILE A 60 6.24 -3.22 -6.86
C ILE A 60 6.59 -3.95 -5.58
N ASP A 61 7.56 -4.86 -5.68
CA ASP A 61 8.07 -5.59 -4.52
C ASP A 61 9.58 -5.81 -4.65
N ILE A 62 10.26 -5.97 -3.52
CA ILE A 62 11.67 -6.32 -3.47
C ILE A 62 11.87 -7.83 -3.64
N ASP A 63 10.86 -8.63 -3.30
CA ASP A 63 10.89 -10.08 -3.39
C ASP A 63 10.43 -10.54 -4.79
N PRO A 64 11.32 -11.16 -5.59
CA PRO A 64 10.99 -11.64 -6.91
C PRO A 64 9.89 -12.73 -6.92
N GLU A 65 9.69 -13.45 -5.81
CA GLU A 65 8.62 -14.44 -5.72
C GLU A 65 7.26 -13.78 -5.60
N MET A 66 7.15 -12.71 -4.82
CA MET A 66 5.93 -11.90 -4.70
C MET A 66 5.57 -11.27 -6.05
N VAL A 67 6.55 -10.72 -6.76
CA VAL A 67 6.35 -10.18 -8.11
C VAL A 67 5.83 -11.24 -9.08
N ARG A 68 6.44 -12.44 -9.09
CA ARG A 68 5.97 -13.55 -9.93
C ARG A 68 4.57 -14.00 -9.56
N THR A 69 4.25 -14.04 -8.27
CA THR A 69 2.92 -14.43 -7.78
C THR A 69 1.86 -13.43 -8.21
N THR A 70 2.13 -12.13 -8.06
CA THR A 70 1.23 -11.06 -8.51
C THR A 70 1.06 -11.07 -10.04
N ALA A 71 2.14 -11.23 -10.80
CA ALA A 71 2.08 -11.31 -12.26
C ALA A 71 1.24 -12.51 -12.75
N ARG A 72 1.43 -13.68 -12.12
CA ARG A 72 0.64 -14.88 -12.43
C ARG A 72 -0.83 -14.68 -12.10
N GLY A 73 -1.16 -14.13 -10.92
CA GLY A 73 -2.54 -13.82 -10.55
C GLY A 73 -3.21 -12.85 -11.54
N ALA A 74 -2.48 -11.85 -12.02
CA ALA A 74 -2.99 -10.94 -13.05
C ALA A 74 -3.28 -11.66 -14.36
N GLN A 75 -2.40 -12.55 -14.80
CA GLN A 75 -2.60 -13.35 -16.00
C GLN A 75 -3.79 -14.29 -15.87
N GLU A 76 -3.91 -15.01 -14.77
CA GLU A 76 -5.02 -15.94 -14.48
C GLU A 76 -6.37 -15.23 -14.44
N ALA A 77 -6.39 -13.99 -13.91
CA ALA A 77 -7.59 -13.14 -13.85
C ALA A 77 -7.86 -12.35 -15.14
N GLY A 78 -7.01 -12.46 -16.18
CA GLY A 78 -7.15 -11.72 -17.43
C GLY A 78 -6.96 -10.21 -17.31
N LEU A 79 -6.23 -9.73 -16.29
CA LEU A 79 -5.99 -8.31 -16.03
C LEU A 79 -4.83 -7.79 -16.88
N SER A 80 -5.12 -7.03 -17.90
CA SER A 80 -4.12 -6.46 -18.82
C SER A 80 -3.49 -5.16 -18.31
N ASN A 81 -4.08 -4.55 -17.28
CA ASN A 81 -3.66 -3.28 -16.69
C ASN A 81 -2.78 -3.41 -15.44
N VAL A 82 -2.26 -4.59 -15.11
CA VAL A 82 -1.29 -4.82 -14.04
C VAL A 82 0.14 -4.82 -14.57
N ARG A 83 1.04 -4.19 -13.85
CA ARG A 83 2.49 -4.23 -14.07
C ARG A 83 3.19 -4.61 -12.76
N ALA A 84 3.53 -5.88 -12.61
CA ALA A 84 4.30 -6.36 -11.46
C ALA A 84 5.80 -6.18 -11.74
N VAL A 85 6.51 -5.47 -10.85
CA VAL A 85 7.91 -5.08 -11.06
C VAL A 85 8.76 -5.37 -9.83
N GLU A 86 9.83 -6.16 -10.02
CA GLU A 86 10.86 -6.34 -8.99
C GLU A 86 11.65 -5.05 -8.84
N ARG A 87 11.60 -4.47 -7.63
CA ARG A 87 12.29 -3.21 -7.36
C ARG A 87 12.48 -2.97 -5.88
N ASN A 88 13.69 -2.59 -5.50
CA ASN A 88 13.94 -2.04 -4.18
C ASN A 88 13.46 -0.58 -4.14
N PHE A 89 12.17 -0.40 -3.87
CA PHE A 89 11.55 0.93 -3.82
C PHE A 89 12.05 1.79 -2.65
N VAL A 90 12.68 1.19 -1.64
CA VAL A 90 13.28 1.95 -0.52
C VAL A 90 14.47 2.77 -1.00
N THR A 91 15.32 2.21 -1.86
CA THR A 91 16.54 2.89 -2.36
C THR A 91 16.35 3.54 -3.72
N ALA A 92 15.54 2.94 -4.60
CA ALA A 92 15.43 3.31 -6.01
C ALA A 92 14.06 3.94 -6.39
N GLY A 93 13.22 4.26 -5.41
CA GLY A 93 11.87 4.79 -5.65
C GLY A 93 10.95 3.82 -6.40
N ALA A 94 9.76 4.24 -6.75
CA ALA A 94 8.74 3.39 -7.36
C ALA A 94 9.05 2.99 -8.83
N GLY A 95 9.90 3.74 -9.52
CA GLY A 95 10.20 3.48 -10.94
C GLY A 95 9.11 3.92 -11.93
N VAL A 96 8.16 4.71 -11.46
CA VAL A 96 7.18 5.41 -12.28
C VAL A 96 7.50 6.91 -12.31
N PRO A 97 7.08 7.66 -13.35
CA PRO A 97 7.36 9.08 -13.42
C PRO A 97 6.78 9.86 -12.23
N ALA A 98 7.48 10.92 -11.80
CA ALA A 98 6.97 11.82 -10.77
C ALA A 98 5.64 12.45 -11.22
N GLY A 99 4.68 12.53 -10.31
CA GLY A 99 3.37 13.12 -10.56
C GLY A 99 2.48 12.36 -11.55
N SER A 100 2.77 11.08 -11.85
CA SER A 100 2.00 10.30 -12.82
C SER A 100 0.83 9.52 -12.21
N CYS A 101 0.89 9.20 -10.92
CA CYS A 101 -0.11 8.36 -10.27
C CYS A 101 -1.22 9.19 -9.61
N SER A 102 -2.42 8.67 -9.64
CA SER A 102 -3.58 9.21 -8.91
C SER A 102 -3.71 8.65 -7.49
N TYR A 103 -3.12 7.49 -7.26
CA TYR A 103 -3.24 6.77 -5.99
C TYR A 103 -1.97 5.98 -5.68
N ALA A 104 -1.63 5.94 -4.40
CA ALA A 104 -0.51 5.15 -3.89
C ALA A 104 -0.97 4.32 -2.68
N MET A 105 -0.64 3.03 -2.66
CA MET A 105 -0.91 2.11 -1.56
C MET A 105 0.37 1.81 -0.80
N LEU A 106 0.36 2.01 0.53
CA LEU A 106 1.41 1.62 1.47
C LEU A 106 0.78 0.74 2.55
N PHE A 107 0.55 -0.53 2.21
CA PHE A 107 -0.19 -1.44 3.05
C PHE A 107 0.74 -2.36 3.83
N ASN A 108 0.69 -2.25 5.16
CA ASN A 108 1.48 -3.05 6.10
C ASN A 108 3.01 -2.96 5.92
N ILE A 109 3.53 -1.80 5.49
CA ILE A 109 4.97 -1.58 5.26
C ILE A 109 5.57 -0.43 6.09
N LEU A 110 4.75 0.38 6.78
CA LEU A 110 5.24 1.53 7.54
C LEU A 110 5.91 1.17 8.89
N HIS A 111 6.05 -0.12 9.20
CA HIS A 111 6.96 -0.59 10.26
C HIS A 111 8.44 -0.61 9.81
N ALA A 112 8.72 -0.23 8.57
CA ALA A 112 10.08 -0.08 8.05
C ALA A 112 10.86 1.00 8.82
N GLU A 113 12.21 0.91 8.83
CA GLU A 113 13.07 1.86 9.52
C GLU A 113 12.89 3.31 9.06
N ASP A 114 12.57 3.53 7.78
CA ASP A 114 12.35 4.85 7.17
C ASP A 114 10.93 4.95 6.60
N ALA A 115 9.94 4.89 7.47
CA ALA A 115 8.53 5.07 7.10
C ALA A 115 8.27 6.44 6.44
N LEU A 116 8.91 7.50 6.94
CA LEU A 116 8.80 8.84 6.36
C LEU A 116 9.38 8.90 4.94
N GLY A 117 10.52 8.26 4.71
CA GLY A 117 11.11 8.17 3.36
C GLY A 117 10.22 7.43 2.37
N LEU A 118 9.54 6.36 2.80
CA LEU A 118 8.55 5.65 1.97
C LEU A 118 7.37 6.56 1.60
N LEU A 119 6.83 7.30 2.54
CA LEU A 119 5.74 8.25 2.30
C LEU A 119 6.15 9.39 1.37
N ARG A 120 7.41 9.89 1.47
CA ARG A 120 7.95 10.89 0.52
C ARG A 120 8.05 10.35 -0.90
N LYS A 121 8.42 9.06 -1.08
CA LYS A 121 8.41 8.41 -2.40
C LYS A 121 7.01 8.27 -2.97
N ALA A 122 6.01 7.98 -2.14
CA ALA A 122 4.62 8.00 -2.57
C ALA A 122 4.17 9.42 -2.96
N HIS A 123 4.56 10.43 -2.18
CA HIS A 123 4.28 11.83 -2.50
C HIS A 123 4.89 12.25 -3.85
N GLU A 124 6.12 11.83 -4.14
CA GLU A 124 6.82 12.14 -5.39
C GLU A 124 6.05 11.65 -6.63
N VAL A 125 5.55 10.44 -6.60
CA VAL A 125 4.88 9.80 -7.75
C VAL A 125 3.43 10.19 -7.92
N LEU A 126 2.79 10.69 -6.88
CA LEU A 126 1.40 11.15 -6.94
C LEU A 126 1.32 12.50 -7.65
N ARG A 127 0.32 12.70 -8.49
CA ARG A 127 -0.03 14.02 -9.05
C ARG A 127 -0.59 14.94 -7.96
N PRO A 128 -0.59 16.26 -8.15
CA PRO A 128 -1.39 17.16 -7.31
C PRO A 128 -2.82 16.65 -7.20
N GLY A 129 -3.39 16.68 -6.00
CA GLY A 129 -4.71 16.12 -5.69
C GLY A 129 -4.77 14.59 -5.61
N GLY A 130 -3.68 13.87 -5.90
CA GLY A 130 -3.60 12.42 -5.75
C GLY A 130 -3.66 11.97 -4.29
N LEU A 131 -4.07 10.72 -4.07
CA LEU A 131 -4.29 10.17 -2.74
C LEU A 131 -3.24 9.11 -2.38
N VAL A 132 -2.84 9.09 -1.13
CA VAL A 132 -2.11 7.99 -0.52
C VAL A 132 -3.01 7.27 0.46
N ALA A 133 -3.08 5.94 0.38
CA ALA A 133 -3.73 5.11 1.39
C ALA A 133 -2.70 4.29 2.15
N VAL A 134 -2.91 4.22 3.44
CA VAL A 134 -2.10 3.44 4.38
C VAL A 134 -3.01 2.44 5.07
N ILE A 135 -2.59 1.18 5.13
CA ILE A 135 -3.15 0.17 6.04
C ILE A 135 -2.03 -0.30 6.96
N HIS A 136 -2.35 -0.50 8.22
CA HIS A 136 -1.42 -1.14 9.14
C HIS A 136 -2.14 -1.98 10.20
N TRP A 137 -1.41 -2.93 10.77
CA TRP A 137 -1.82 -3.71 11.92
C TRP A 137 -2.10 -2.81 13.10
N VAL A 138 -3.15 -3.11 13.87
CA VAL A 138 -3.37 -2.45 15.16
C VAL A 138 -2.19 -2.70 16.10
N ALA A 139 -1.78 -1.66 16.85
CA ALA A 139 -0.61 -1.71 17.70
C ALA A 139 -0.86 -2.37 19.07
N GLU A 140 -2.13 -2.55 19.45
CA GLU A 140 -2.54 -2.80 20.83
C GLU A 140 -3.12 -4.20 21.06
N SER A 141 -3.18 -5.08 20.03
CA SER A 141 -3.80 -6.39 20.18
C SER A 141 -2.89 -7.52 19.72
N ASP A 142 -3.02 -8.65 20.40
CA ASP A 142 -2.47 -9.91 19.92
C ASP A 142 -3.15 -10.27 18.59
N THR A 143 -2.33 -10.41 17.57
CA THR A 143 -2.77 -10.82 16.24
C THR A 143 -2.13 -12.16 15.90
N PRO A 144 -2.77 -13.02 15.11
CA PRO A 144 -2.22 -14.35 14.79
C PRO A 144 -0.90 -14.28 14.02
N ARG A 145 -0.62 -13.14 13.39
CA ARG A 145 0.59 -12.85 12.61
C ARG A 145 0.83 -11.34 12.55
N GLY A 146 1.81 -10.94 11.79
CA GLY A 146 2.22 -9.55 11.59
C GLY A 146 3.59 -9.25 12.20
N PRO A 147 4.11 -8.06 12.01
CA PRO A 147 5.36 -7.63 12.62
C PRO A 147 5.22 -7.59 14.16
N PRO A 148 6.32 -7.65 14.92
CA PRO A 148 6.29 -7.47 16.36
C PRO A 148 5.53 -6.20 16.77
N VAL A 149 4.77 -6.26 17.88
CA VAL A 149 3.90 -5.16 18.34
C VAL A 149 4.71 -3.86 18.53
N GLU A 150 5.94 -3.98 18.99
CA GLU A 150 6.85 -2.86 19.30
C GLU A 150 7.23 -2.04 18.07
N VAL A 151 7.11 -2.60 16.87
CA VAL A 151 7.43 -1.90 15.61
C VAL A 151 6.19 -1.49 14.83
N ARG A 152 5.00 -1.79 15.34
CA ARG A 152 3.74 -1.38 14.69
C ARG A 152 3.46 0.09 14.99
N PRO A 153 3.35 0.95 13.98
CA PRO A 153 2.95 2.33 14.22
C PRO A 153 1.50 2.40 14.68
N THR A 154 1.22 3.35 15.54
CA THR A 154 -0.17 3.72 15.85
C THR A 154 -0.78 4.53 14.70
N PRO A 155 -2.12 4.62 14.58
CA PRO A 155 -2.77 5.50 13.61
C PRO A 155 -2.27 6.94 13.69
N GLN A 156 -2.05 7.45 14.90
CA GLN A 156 -1.56 8.81 15.14
C GLN A 156 -0.12 9.00 14.63
N GLN A 157 0.75 8.01 14.82
CA GLN A 157 2.11 8.04 14.28
C GLN A 157 2.09 8.03 12.74
N CYS A 158 1.28 7.18 12.12
CA CYS A 158 1.10 7.18 10.67
C CYS A 158 0.61 8.53 10.16
N GLN A 159 -0.39 9.12 10.82
CA GLN A 159 -0.92 10.45 10.47
C GLN A 159 0.17 11.53 10.54
N GLN A 160 0.97 11.54 11.62
CA GLN A 160 2.09 12.48 11.77
C GLN A 160 3.14 12.32 10.65
N TRP A 161 3.50 11.08 10.30
CA TRP A 161 4.44 10.83 9.20
C TRP A 161 3.88 11.22 7.83
N MET A 162 2.59 10.98 7.59
CA MET A 162 1.93 11.42 6.36
C MET A 162 1.94 12.96 6.25
N GLN A 163 1.62 13.67 7.33
CA GLN A 163 1.69 15.13 7.37
C GLN A 163 3.13 15.64 7.17
N ALA A 164 4.11 15.01 7.82
CA ALA A 164 5.53 15.35 7.66
C ALA A 164 6.08 15.03 6.25
N ALA A 165 5.42 14.13 5.52
CA ALA A 165 5.71 13.84 4.11
C ALA A 165 5.02 14.80 3.13
N GLY A 166 4.18 15.73 3.62
CA GLY A 166 3.51 16.74 2.81
C GLY A 166 2.07 16.42 2.41
N PHE A 167 1.44 15.44 3.06
CA PHE A 167 0.04 15.10 2.80
C PHE A 167 -0.92 15.85 3.72
N ASP A 168 -2.05 16.28 3.19
CA ASP A 168 -3.22 16.65 3.98
C ASP A 168 -3.94 15.40 4.44
N VAL A 169 -4.07 15.23 5.76
CA VAL A 169 -4.72 14.08 6.38
C VAL A 169 -5.87 14.58 7.26
N ALA A 170 -7.02 14.78 6.67
CA ALA A 170 -8.21 15.34 7.34
C ALA A 170 -9.30 14.30 7.60
N GLY A 171 -9.21 13.12 6.99
CA GLY A 171 -10.21 12.06 7.14
C GLY A 171 -10.12 11.29 8.47
N PRO A 172 -11.15 10.52 8.81
CA PRO A 172 -11.14 9.68 10.00
C PRO A 172 -10.17 8.51 9.84
N ILE A 173 -9.78 7.92 10.97
CA ILE A 173 -9.15 6.60 10.98
C ILE A 173 -10.22 5.57 10.62
N VAL A 174 -10.01 4.83 9.55
CA VAL A 174 -10.90 3.77 9.10
C VAL A 174 -10.59 2.50 9.86
N GLN A 175 -11.55 1.94 10.57
CA GLN A 175 -11.38 0.64 11.22
C GLN A 175 -11.54 -0.46 10.18
N LEU A 176 -10.57 -1.36 10.12
CA LEU A 176 -10.53 -2.51 9.21
C LEU A 176 -10.41 -3.81 10.03
N PRO A 177 -11.53 -4.26 10.62
CA PRO A 177 -11.49 -5.45 11.44
C PRO A 177 -11.06 -6.69 10.63
N PRO A 178 -10.49 -7.72 11.29
CA PRO A 178 -10.31 -7.79 12.75
C PRO A 178 -9.03 -7.13 13.28
N TYR A 179 -8.01 -6.84 12.45
CA TYR A 179 -6.65 -6.57 12.94
C TYR A 179 -6.00 -5.31 12.37
N HIS A 180 -6.71 -4.53 11.56
CA HIS A 180 -6.10 -3.43 10.81
C HIS A 180 -6.86 -2.11 11.00
N TYR A 181 -6.18 -1.03 10.64
CA TYR A 181 -6.76 0.28 10.43
C TYR A 181 -6.26 0.88 9.11
N GLY A 182 -6.97 1.85 8.59
CA GLY A 182 -6.61 2.57 7.37
C GLY A 182 -6.65 4.08 7.55
N LEU A 183 -5.85 4.78 6.76
CA LEU A 183 -5.78 6.23 6.65
C LEU A 183 -5.69 6.63 5.19
N VAL A 184 -6.25 7.79 4.85
CA VAL A 184 -6.10 8.41 3.54
C VAL A 184 -5.52 9.80 3.70
N GLY A 185 -4.52 10.12 2.90
CA GLY A 185 -3.96 11.46 2.78
C GLY A 185 -4.03 11.95 1.34
N ARG A 186 -4.13 13.26 1.15
CA ARG A 186 -4.16 13.90 -0.16
C ARG A 186 -2.88 14.69 -0.39
N ARG A 187 -2.25 14.52 -1.55
CA ARG A 187 -1.22 15.45 -1.99
C ARG A 187 -1.88 16.80 -2.30
N PRO A 188 -1.47 17.91 -1.66
CA PRO A 188 -2.04 19.24 -1.94
C PRO A 188 -1.97 19.59 -3.43
N ASP A 189 -2.92 20.38 -3.90
CA ASP A 189 -2.80 21.07 -5.17
C ASP A 189 -1.68 22.15 -5.01
N ALA A 190 -0.75 22.25 -5.95
CA ALA A 190 0.37 23.15 -5.89
C ALA A 190 -0.07 24.63 -5.86
#